data_494981eff405ea083d8db1dca231a5b8
#
_entry.id   494981eff405ea083d8db1dca231a5b8
#
_cell.length_a   1.000
_cell.length_b   1.000
_cell.length_c   1.000
_cell.angle_alpha   90.00
_cell.angle_beta   90.00
_cell.angle_gamma   90.00
#
_symmetry.space_group_name_H-M   'P 1'
#
loop_
_entity.id
_entity.type
_entity.pdbx_description
1 polymer ?
#
loop_
_entity_poly.entity_id
_entity_poly.type
_entity_poly.pdbx_seq_one_letter_code
_entity_poly.pdbx_strand_id
1 'polypeptide(L)'
;PELNLENCSIPDWIQIEKDHPKKALECADGSLVASGSATLEAAVFGTPMIIIYKMAVLSWWLSKLLVKTDYAGMVNIIAEKKIMPEYIQNQATALSITNEAFEMISSSKKQEKMQSELLRVRQKLQGDGASKRAAKHILSLT
;
A
#
# COMPACT_ATOMS: atom_id res chain seq x y z
N PRO A 1 8.53 8.88 -13.51
CA PRO A 1 7.88 10.13 -13.89
C PRO A 1 7.93 11.06 -12.69
N GLU A 2 8.61 12.20 -12.86
CA GLU A 2 8.67 13.23 -11.84
C GLU A 2 7.27 13.78 -11.62
N LEU A 3 6.86 13.88 -10.35
CA LEU A 3 5.62 14.56 -9.99
C LEU A 3 5.81 16.04 -10.34
N ASN A 4 5.07 16.53 -11.35
CA ASN A 4 5.05 17.95 -11.65
C ASN A 4 4.17 18.66 -10.63
N LEU A 5 4.81 19.25 -9.60
CA LEU A 5 4.15 19.97 -8.52
C LEU A 5 4.04 21.48 -8.79
N GLU A 6 4.50 21.96 -9.97
CA GLU A 6 4.57 23.39 -10.30
C GLU A 6 3.20 24.10 -10.25
N ASN A 7 2.11 23.35 -10.41
CA ASN A 7 0.74 23.89 -10.37
C ASN A 7 -0.01 23.58 -9.07
N CYS A 8 0.66 23.00 -8.07
CA CYS A 8 0.05 22.67 -6.78
C CYS A 8 0.51 23.68 -5.74
N SER A 9 -0.43 24.44 -5.14
CA SER A 9 -0.14 25.18 -3.91
C SER A 9 0.02 24.17 -2.77
N ILE A 10 1.28 23.93 -2.38
CA ILE A 10 1.60 23.01 -1.28
C ILE A 10 1.63 23.84 -0.01
N PRO A 11 0.81 23.52 1.01
CA PRO A 11 0.87 24.18 2.31
C PRO A 11 2.24 24.01 3.00
N ASP A 12 2.68 25.00 3.77
CA ASP A 12 3.99 25.04 4.42
C ASP A 12 4.24 23.89 5.42
N TRP A 13 3.17 23.26 5.91
CA TRP A 13 3.25 22.11 6.82
C TRP A 13 3.45 20.77 6.10
N ILE A 14 3.41 20.75 4.77
CA ILE A 14 3.71 19.55 3.97
C ILE A 14 5.18 19.56 3.58
N GLN A 15 5.90 18.52 3.96
CA GLN A 15 7.27 18.28 3.57
C GLN A 15 7.35 17.29 2.40
N ILE A 16 8.18 17.58 1.42
CA ILE A 16 8.42 16.71 0.28
C ILE A 16 9.74 15.97 0.51
N GLU A 17 9.66 14.66 0.71
CA GLU A 17 10.83 13.79 0.81
C GLU A 17 11.02 13.01 -0.49
N LYS A 18 12.14 13.22 -1.18
CA LYS A 18 12.47 12.57 -2.46
C LYS A 18 13.56 11.50 -2.31
N ASP A 19 14.49 11.72 -1.43
CA ASP A 19 15.72 10.92 -1.33
C ASP A 19 15.56 9.69 -0.43
N HIS A 20 14.73 9.81 0.61
CA HIS A 20 14.59 8.78 1.63
C HIS A 20 13.13 8.44 1.97
N PRO A 21 12.28 8.06 0.97
CA PRO A 21 10.85 7.81 1.20
C PRO A 21 10.61 6.67 2.21
N LYS A 22 11.55 5.74 2.35
CA LYS A 22 11.48 4.65 3.33
C LYS A 22 11.55 5.16 4.77
N LYS A 23 12.36 6.18 5.04
CA LYS A 23 12.42 6.81 6.37
C LYS A 23 11.10 7.49 6.74
N ALA A 24 10.43 8.10 5.77
CA ALA A 24 9.10 8.67 5.99
C ALA A 24 8.09 7.60 6.42
N LEU A 25 8.10 6.42 5.78
CA LEU A 25 7.24 5.30 6.17
C LEU A 25 7.59 4.76 7.55
N GLU A 26 8.87 4.66 7.90
CA GLU A 26 9.33 4.15 9.20
C GLU A 26 8.87 5.03 10.37
N CYS A 27 8.78 6.34 10.16
CA CYS A 27 8.42 7.31 11.20
C CYS A 27 6.92 7.69 11.20
N ALA A 28 6.14 7.24 10.22
CA ALA A 28 4.77 7.67 10.06
C ALA A 28 3.80 6.87 10.94
N ASP A 29 2.85 7.57 11.57
CA ASP A 29 1.72 6.96 12.29
C ASP A 29 0.69 6.31 11.35
N GLY A 30 0.69 6.71 10.08
CA GLY A 30 -0.15 6.16 9.03
C GLY A 30 0.23 6.72 7.66
N SER A 31 -0.19 6.05 6.60
CA SER A 31 0.18 6.43 5.24
C SER A 31 -0.99 6.31 4.25
N LEU A 32 -0.98 7.16 3.23
CA LEU A 32 -1.82 7.03 2.04
C LEU A 32 -0.95 6.49 0.92
N VAL A 33 -1.29 5.31 0.42
CA VAL A 33 -0.42 4.59 -0.51
C VAL A 33 -1.17 4.27 -1.79
N ALA A 34 -0.59 4.58 -2.94
CA ALA A 34 -1.11 4.08 -4.20
C ALA A 34 -0.95 2.56 -4.27
N SER A 35 -1.96 1.86 -4.85
CA SER A 35 -1.86 0.41 -5.03
C SER A 35 -0.62 0.05 -5.87
N GLY A 36 0.16 -0.91 -5.38
CA GLY A 36 1.41 -1.36 -5.98
C GLY A 36 2.40 -1.87 -4.94
N SER A 37 3.68 -1.96 -5.31
CA SER A 37 4.78 -2.41 -4.42
C SER A 37 4.96 -1.54 -3.17
N ALA A 38 4.57 -0.26 -3.22
CA ALA A 38 4.62 0.64 -2.08
C ALA A 38 3.78 0.14 -0.88
N THR A 39 2.70 -0.63 -1.13
CA THR A 39 1.92 -1.27 -0.05
C THR A 39 2.75 -2.31 0.70
N LEU A 40 3.64 -3.02 0.02
CA LEU A 40 4.54 -4.00 0.65
C LEU A 40 5.67 -3.30 1.42
N GLU A 41 6.16 -2.18 0.91
CA GLU A 41 7.16 -1.38 1.63
C GLU A 41 6.58 -0.88 2.95
N ALA A 42 5.39 -0.28 2.95
CA ALA A 42 4.71 0.13 4.18
C ALA A 42 4.45 -1.06 5.13
N ALA A 43 4.10 -2.24 4.59
CA ALA A 43 3.92 -3.45 5.39
C ALA A 43 5.21 -3.92 6.07
N VAL A 44 6.37 -3.81 5.40
CA VAL A 44 7.67 -4.16 5.98
C VAL A 44 8.01 -3.27 7.18
N PHE A 45 7.67 -1.98 7.13
CA PHE A 45 7.84 -1.05 8.25
C PHE A 45 6.75 -1.19 9.32
N GLY A 46 5.65 -1.88 9.02
CA GLY A 46 4.52 -2.01 9.94
C GLY A 46 3.65 -0.76 10.01
N THR A 47 3.76 0.14 9.03
CA THR A 47 3.04 1.40 8.98
C THR A 47 1.61 1.18 8.52
N PRO A 48 0.59 1.48 9.35
CA PRO A 48 -0.80 1.45 8.93
C PRO A 48 -1.03 2.26 7.66
N MET A 49 -1.88 1.76 6.76
CA MET A 49 -2.05 2.43 5.48
C MET A 49 -3.49 2.41 4.98
N ILE A 50 -3.83 3.43 4.20
CA ILE A 50 -5.02 3.49 3.37
C ILE A 50 -4.58 3.36 1.93
N ILE A 51 -5.11 2.38 1.22
CA ILE A 51 -4.74 2.08 -0.16
C ILE A 51 -5.68 2.82 -1.09
N ILE A 52 -5.10 3.59 -2.00
CA ILE A 52 -5.85 4.36 -3.00
C ILE A 52 -5.52 3.83 -4.38
N TYR A 53 -6.55 3.63 -5.21
CA TYR A 53 -6.34 3.20 -6.57
C TYR A 53 -7.34 3.85 -7.54
N LYS A 54 -6.81 4.56 -8.51
CA LYS A 54 -7.56 5.11 -9.65
C LYS A 54 -6.88 4.72 -10.95
N MET A 55 -7.66 4.23 -11.90
CA MET A 55 -7.20 3.89 -13.25
C MET A 55 -8.23 4.32 -14.28
N ALA A 56 -7.86 4.33 -15.54
CA ALA A 56 -8.78 4.62 -16.64
C ALA A 56 -9.96 3.63 -16.63
N VAL A 57 -11.16 4.12 -16.89
CA VAL A 57 -12.42 3.35 -16.80
C VAL A 57 -12.36 2.08 -17.65
N LEU A 58 -11.81 2.17 -18.86
CA LEU A 58 -11.67 1.03 -19.75
C LEU A 58 -10.75 -0.05 -19.18
N SER A 59 -9.62 0.33 -18.61
CA SER A 59 -8.68 -0.57 -17.94
C SER A 59 -9.29 -1.24 -16.71
N TRP A 60 -10.15 -0.51 -15.99
CA TRP A 60 -10.89 -1.04 -14.85
C TRP A 60 -11.87 -2.16 -15.26
N TRP A 61 -12.64 -1.95 -16.32
CA TRP A 61 -13.54 -2.98 -16.86
C TRP A 61 -12.77 -4.22 -17.29
N LEU A 62 -11.67 -4.04 -18.01
CA LEU A 62 -10.83 -5.13 -18.47
C LEU A 62 -10.17 -5.89 -17.29
N SER A 63 -9.71 -5.16 -16.27
CA SER A 63 -9.12 -5.79 -15.09
C SER A 63 -10.14 -6.65 -14.32
N LYS A 64 -11.39 -6.20 -14.18
CA LYS A 64 -12.46 -7.00 -13.55
C LYS A 64 -12.75 -8.32 -14.29
N LEU A 65 -12.53 -8.35 -15.59
CA LEU A 65 -12.74 -9.56 -16.39
C LEU A 65 -11.57 -10.55 -16.26
N LEU A 66 -10.36 -10.04 -16.08
CA LEU A 66 -9.12 -10.83 -16.10
C LEU A 66 -8.59 -11.20 -14.71
N VAL A 67 -8.84 -10.35 -13.70
CA VAL A 67 -8.27 -10.48 -12.36
C VAL A 67 -9.29 -11.12 -11.41
N LYS A 68 -8.95 -12.29 -10.90
CA LYS A 68 -9.79 -13.10 -9.98
C LYS A 68 -9.63 -12.73 -8.50
N THR A 69 -9.10 -11.56 -8.19
CA THR A 69 -8.92 -11.13 -6.78
C THR A 69 -9.87 -10.01 -6.43
N ASP A 70 -10.42 -10.06 -5.22
CA ASP A 70 -11.31 -9.03 -4.66
C ASP A 70 -10.53 -7.82 -4.11
N TYR A 71 -9.19 -7.89 -4.12
CA TYR A 71 -8.31 -6.88 -3.52
C TYR A 71 -7.42 -6.21 -4.56
N ALA A 72 -7.22 -4.89 -4.41
CA ALA A 72 -6.31 -4.12 -5.25
C ALA A 72 -4.92 -3.96 -4.63
N GLY A 73 -4.83 -3.90 -3.30
CA GLY A 73 -3.56 -3.77 -2.59
C GLY A 73 -2.86 -5.10 -2.41
N MET A 74 -1.57 -5.17 -2.76
CA MET A 74 -0.78 -6.39 -2.62
C MET A 74 -0.76 -6.93 -1.19
N VAL A 75 -0.83 -6.05 -0.19
CA VAL A 75 -0.87 -6.44 1.22
C VAL A 75 -2.13 -7.24 1.57
N ASN A 76 -3.30 -6.84 1.02
CA ASN A 76 -4.56 -7.55 1.22
C ASN A 76 -4.59 -8.87 0.43
N ILE A 77 -4.00 -8.88 -0.77
CA ILE A 77 -3.85 -10.10 -1.59
C ILE A 77 -3.01 -11.15 -0.84
N ILE A 78 -1.86 -10.76 -0.28
CA ILE A 78 -0.99 -11.67 0.48
C ILE A 78 -1.64 -12.12 1.79
N ALA A 79 -2.42 -11.24 2.41
CA ALA A 79 -3.19 -11.59 3.62
C ALA A 79 -4.40 -12.48 3.33
N GLU A 80 -4.85 -12.58 2.06
CA GLU A 80 -6.06 -13.25 1.62
C GLU A 80 -7.34 -12.71 2.30
N LYS A 81 -7.26 -11.49 2.81
CA LYS A 81 -8.35 -10.76 3.47
C LYS A 81 -8.09 -9.26 3.46
N LYS A 82 -9.15 -8.47 3.61
CA LYS A 82 -9.04 -7.01 3.72
C LYS A 82 -8.51 -6.62 5.11
N ILE A 83 -7.19 -6.49 5.23
CA ILE A 83 -6.52 -6.03 6.46
C ILE A 83 -6.29 -4.53 6.48
N MET A 84 -6.15 -3.91 5.29
CA MET A 84 -6.02 -2.47 5.09
C MET A 84 -7.22 -1.95 4.29
N PRO A 85 -7.74 -0.75 4.59
CA PRO A 85 -8.80 -0.15 3.82
C PRO A 85 -8.34 0.19 2.40
N GLU A 86 -9.20 -0.10 1.43
CA GLU A 86 -8.98 0.21 0.01
C GLU A 86 -10.10 1.11 -0.49
N TYR A 87 -9.71 2.20 -1.13
CA TYR A 87 -10.59 3.14 -1.81
C TYR A 87 -10.29 3.13 -3.30
N ILE A 88 -11.19 2.54 -4.07
CA ILE A 88 -10.98 2.26 -5.49
C ILE A 88 -11.93 3.12 -6.32
N GLN A 89 -11.40 3.76 -7.38
CA GLN A 89 -12.19 4.53 -8.35
C GLN A 89 -13.07 5.59 -7.67
N ASN A 90 -14.38 5.47 -7.76
CA ASN A 90 -15.35 6.43 -7.24
C ASN A 90 -15.41 6.45 -5.69
N GLN A 91 -14.91 5.43 -5.02
CA GLN A 91 -14.81 5.40 -3.55
C GLN A 91 -13.65 6.26 -3.05
N ALA A 92 -12.64 6.51 -3.88
CA ALA A 92 -11.48 7.34 -3.55
C ALA A 92 -11.83 8.84 -3.61
N THR A 93 -12.68 9.29 -2.68
CA THR A 93 -13.03 10.70 -2.47
C THR A 93 -12.23 11.29 -1.31
N ALA A 94 -11.99 12.60 -1.35
CA ALA A 94 -11.29 13.29 -0.27
C ALA A 94 -11.98 13.06 1.08
N LEU A 95 -13.32 13.14 1.13
CA LEU A 95 -14.08 12.94 2.36
C LEU A 95 -13.93 11.52 2.92
N SER A 96 -14.06 10.49 2.07
CA SER A 96 -13.92 9.09 2.52
C SER A 96 -12.53 8.80 3.07
N ILE A 97 -11.51 9.30 2.37
CA ILE A 97 -10.11 9.10 2.76
C ILE A 97 -9.80 9.86 4.05
N THR A 98 -10.27 11.10 4.20
CA THR A 98 -10.06 11.90 5.42
C THR A 98 -10.71 11.27 6.63
N ASN A 99 -11.96 10.81 6.51
CA ASN A 99 -12.66 10.14 7.60
C ASN A 99 -11.92 8.87 8.04
N GLU A 100 -11.50 8.04 7.08
CA GLU A 100 -10.73 6.82 7.36
C GLU A 100 -9.39 7.14 8.02
N ALA A 101 -8.67 8.16 7.52
CA ALA A 101 -7.40 8.59 8.09
C ALA A 101 -7.57 9.09 9.53
N PHE A 102 -8.61 9.88 9.78
CA PHE A 102 -8.93 10.36 11.12
C PHE A 102 -9.23 9.21 12.09
N GLU A 103 -10.08 8.26 11.69
CA GLU A 103 -10.35 7.06 12.50
C GLU A 103 -9.09 6.22 12.73
N MET A 104 -8.25 6.06 11.71
CA MET A 104 -7.00 5.31 11.81
C MET A 104 -6.05 5.93 12.83
N ILE A 105 -5.89 7.26 12.83
CA ILE A 105 -4.97 7.97 13.72
C ILE A 105 -5.55 8.11 15.14
N SER A 106 -6.87 8.32 15.26
CA SER A 106 -7.52 8.58 16.56
C SER A 106 -7.76 7.32 17.38
N SER A 107 -7.70 6.12 16.79
CA SER A 107 -8.03 4.87 17.49
C SER A 107 -6.80 3.98 17.66
N SER A 108 -6.20 3.98 18.85
CA SER A 108 -5.10 3.08 19.18
C SER A 108 -5.44 1.62 18.92
N LYS A 109 -6.66 1.20 19.25
CA LYS A 109 -7.14 -0.17 18.99
C LYS A 109 -7.13 -0.51 17.49
N LYS A 110 -7.51 0.45 16.63
CA LYS A 110 -7.50 0.27 15.18
C LYS A 110 -6.06 0.17 14.66
N GLN A 111 -5.17 1.04 15.13
CA GLN A 111 -3.75 1.02 14.79
C GLN A 111 -3.09 -0.30 15.21
N GLU A 112 -3.25 -0.74 16.45
CA GLU A 112 -2.70 -2.00 16.95
C GLU A 112 -3.17 -3.20 16.12
N LYS A 113 -4.46 -3.23 15.78
CA LYS A 113 -5.01 -4.28 14.91
C LYS A 113 -4.35 -4.25 13.53
N MET A 114 -4.22 -3.08 12.90
CA MET A 114 -3.59 -2.93 11.59
C MET A 114 -2.12 -3.35 11.64
N GLN A 115 -1.37 -2.90 12.64
CA GLN A 115 0.04 -3.27 12.82
C GLN A 115 0.22 -4.77 13.04
N SER A 116 -0.65 -5.41 13.84
CA SER A 116 -0.59 -6.85 14.06
C SER A 116 -0.82 -7.66 12.78
N GLU A 117 -1.73 -7.21 11.92
CA GLU A 117 -1.97 -7.85 10.62
C GLU A 117 -0.80 -7.61 9.65
N LEU A 118 -0.21 -6.41 9.64
CA LEU A 118 0.98 -6.11 8.84
C LEU A 118 2.18 -6.96 9.26
N LEU A 119 2.34 -7.20 10.57
CA LEU A 119 3.40 -8.09 11.08
C LEU A 119 3.26 -9.50 10.51
N ARG A 120 2.02 -10.04 10.41
CA ARG A 120 1.77 -11.35 9.79
C ARG A 120 2.13 -11.37 8.30
N VAL A 121 1.79 -10.31 7.56
CA VAL A 121 2.18 -10.16 6.15
C VAL A 121 3.71 -10.08 6.03
N ARG A 122 4.36 -9.26 6.86
CA ARG A 122 5.82 -9.17 6.92
C ARG A 122 6.48 -10.53 7.14
N GLN A 123 5.95 -11.34 8.04
CA GLN A 123 6.46 -12.71 8.28
C GLN A 123 6.33 -13.60 7.03
N LYS A 124 5.22 -13.49 6.28
CA LYS A 124 5.06 -14.19 5.00
C LYS A 124 6.07 -13.72 3.95
N LEU A 125 6.45 -12.44 3.96
CA LEU A 125 7.40 -11.84 3.02
C LEU A 125 8.87 -12.12 3.38
N GLN A 126 9.19 -12.33 4.65
CA GLN A 126 10.54 -12.53 5.17
C GLN A 126 11.16 -13.91 4.84
N GLY A 127 10.64 -14.61 3.86
CA GLY A 127 11.29 -15.83 3.37
C GLY A 127 12.68 -15.53 2.81
N ASP A 128 13.73 -15.80 3.61
CA ASP A 128 15.12 -15.64 3.20
C ASP A 128 15.40 -16.39 1.90
N GLY A 129 16.15 -15.73 1.01
CA GLY A 129 16.68 -16.37 -0.20
C GLY A 129 15.67 -16.47 -1.36
N ALA A 130 14.72 -15.57 -1.53
CA ALA A 130 13.84 -15.54 -2.70
C ALA A 130 14.65 -15.54 -4.02
N SER A 131 15.68 -14.70 -4.09
CA SER A 131 16.61 -14.68 -5.25
C SER A 131 17.36 -16.01 -5.43
N LYS A 132 17.76 -16.66 -4.34
CA LYS A 132 18.44 -17.96 -4.38
C LYS A 132 17.49 -19.07 -4.84
N ARG A 133 16.22 -19.04 -4.37
CA ARG A 133 15.20 -19.99 -4.84
C ARG A 133 14.89 -19.81 -6.32
N ALA A 134 14.74 -18.55 -6.77
CA ALA A 134 14.54 -18.23 -8.18
C ALA A 134 15.70 -18.71 -9.05
N ALA A 135 16.94 -18.40 -8.65
CA ALA A 135 18.13 -18.86 -9.36
C ALA A 135 18.21 -20.40 -9.43
N LYS A 136 17.93 -21.09 -8.31
CA LYS A 136 17.92 -22.56 -8.27
C LYS A 136 16.85 -23.13 -9.21
N HIS A 137 15.67 -22.50 -9.26
CA HIS A 137 14.60 -22.96 -10.15
C HIS A 137 14.97 -22.75 -11.63
N ILE A 138 15.55 -21.61 -11.98
CA ILE A 138 16.03 -21.34 -13.34
C ILE A 138 17.09 -22.39 -13.76
N LEU A 139 18.07 -22.66 -12.89
CA LEU A 139 19.12 -23.64 -13.14
C LEU A 139 18.60 -25.08 -13.24
N SER A 140 17.44 -25.38 -12.69
CA SER A 140 16.82 -26.71 -12.80
C SER A 140 16.03 -26.91 -14.10
N LEU A 141 15.83 -25.84 -14.90
CA LEU A 141 15.13 -25.85 -16.18
C LEU A 141 16.10 -25.92 -17.39
N THR A 142 17.39 -25.77 -17.11
CA THR A 142 18.49 -25.93 -18.09
C THR A 142 19.13 -27.31 -17.98
#